data_85d396e8e9a218538992329d7e7ecc5e
#
_entry.id   85d396e8e9a218538992329d7e7ecc5e
#
_cell.length_a   1.000
_cell.length_b   1.000
_cell.length_c   1.000
_cell.angle_alpha   90.00
_cell.angle_beta   90.00
_cell.angle_gamma   90.00
#
_symmetry.space_group_name_H-M   'P 1'
#
loop_
_entity.id
_entity.type
_entity.pdbx_description
1 polymer ?
#
loop_
_entity_poly.entity_id
_entity_poly.type
_entity_poly.pdbx_seq_one_letter_code
_entity_poly.pdbx_strand_id
1 'polypeptide(L)'
;MSAARVLVVEHEDGTGPAQVGERLAEQGLLTQMCRPWAGDALPRNLDDHDALLVLGGSMGPHDDERAPWLPAVRELLRQAVARDLPTLAICLGMELLTVACGGEVRRAALPEVGLCELMPLQEAVEDRLFGSLTHMGGRLRAVQWHWEESGTLPDGAVPLVTSERCAHQSYRIGTSVWGVQFHPEVLADDIRTWGTSDVGPLHALGLEPAGVVAEVARAETELRALWGAFAEQWAAIVTDPATAVPAVPAVPTPGRR
;
A
#
# COMPACT_ATOMS: atom_id res chain seq x y z
N MET A 1 -22.92 14.29 7.32
CA MET A 1 -21.91 13.32 7.79
C MET A 1 -20.57 14.02 7.66
N SER A 2 -19.63 13.85 8.60
CA SER A 2 -18.27 14.37 8.44
C SER A 2 -17.55 13.59 7.34
N ALA A 3 -16.62 14.23 6.62
CA ALA A 3 -15.80 13.55 5.64
C ALA A 3 -14.93 12.49 6.34
N ALA A 4 -14.77 11.32 5.71
CA ALA A 4 -13.95 10.24 6.24
C ALA A 4 -12.47 10.65 6.27
N ARG A 5 -11.76 10.25 7.33
CA ARG A 5 -10.36 10.63 7.60
C ARG A 5 -9.44 9.43 7.37
N VAL A 6 -8.47 9.61 6.49
CA VAL A 6 -7.45 8.62 6.16
C VAL A 6 -6.12 9.05 6.78
N LEU A 7 -5.55 8.23 7.68
CA LEU A 7 -4.15 8.39 8.08
C LEU A 7 -3.26 7.89 6.96
N VAL A 8 -2.35 8.74 6.48
CA VAL A 8 -1.38 8.39 5.45
C VAL A 8 0.02 8.41 6.05
N VAL A 9 0.70 7.26 6.10
CA VAL A 9 2.07 7.15 6.60
C VAL A 9 3.04 7.14 5.42
N GLU A 10 3.90 8.16 5.34
CA GLU A 10 4.95 8.33 4.35
C GLU A 10 6.31 8.07 4.99
N HIS A 11 7.12 7.17 4.43
CA HIS A 11 8.36 6.71 5.06
C HIS A 11 9.60 7.49 4.68
N GLU A 12 9.59 8.21 3.55
CA GLU A 12 10.70 9.07 3.11
C GLU A 12 10.20 10.13 2.11
N ASP A 13 11.02 11.12 1.83
CA ASP A 13 10.70 12.17 0.85
C ASP A 13 10.57 11.59 -0.57
N GLY A 14 9.56 12.04 -1.29
CA GLY A 14 9.30 11.57 -2.66
C GLY A 14 8.54 10.23 -2.76
N THR A 15 8.04 9.69 -1.64
CA THR A 15 7.19 8.49 -1.64
C THR A 15 5.76 8.79 -1.19
N GLY A 16 5.25 9.94 -1.58
CA GLY A 16 3.89 10.37 -1.25
C GLY A 16 2.80 9.55 -1.96
N PRO A 17 1.50 9.80 -1.64
CA PRO A 17 0.39 9.02 -2.17
C PRO A 17 0.03 9.32 -3.63
N ALA A 18 0.69 10.29 -4.28
CA ALA A 18 0.60 10.66 -5.68
C ALA A 18 -0.85 10.53 -6.24
N GLN A 19 -1.07 9.83 -7.38
CA GLN A 19 -2.41 9.73 -7.97
C GLN A 19 -3.46 9.05 -7.06
N VAL A 20 -3.06 8.16 -6.15
CA VAL A 20 -4.00 7.61 -5.15
C VAL A 20 -4.50 8.72 -4.24
N GLY A 21 -3.60 9.56 -3.72
CA GLY A 21 -3.97 10.71 -2.89
C GLY A 21 -4.86 11.72 -3.62
N GLU A 22 -4.59 11.99 -4.90
CA GLU A 22 -5.44 12.84 -5.76
C GLU A 22 -6.87 12.29 -5.83
N ARG A 23 -7.03 10.99 -6.10
CA ARG A 23 -8.36 10.35 -6.18
C ARG A 23 -9.09 10.34 -4.85
N LEU A 24 -8.40 10.10 -3.73
CA LEU A 24 -9.03 10.18 -2.40
C LEU A 24 -9.58 11.58 -2.13
N ALA A 25 -8.83 12.61 -2.47
CA ALA A 25 -9.28 14.01 -2.32
C ALA A 25 -10.48 14.33 -3.24
N GLU A 26 -10.47 13.87 -4.50
CA GLU A 26 -11.58 14.01 -5.45
C GLU A 26 -12.87 13.31 -4.94
N GLN A 27 -12.72 12.18 -4.21
CA GLN A 27 -13.84 11.47 -3.57
C GLN A 27 -14.26 12.10 -2.21
N GLY A 28 -13.63 13.22 -1.81
CA GLY A 28 -13.99 13.98 -0.62
C GLY A 28 -13.45 13.39 0.70
N LEU A 29 -12.47 12.49 0.65
CA LEU A 29 -11.80 12.01 1.85
C LEU A 29 -10.76 13.03 2.34
N LEU A 30 -10.61 13.11 3.66
CA LEU A 30 -9.60 13.95 4.31
C LEU A 30 -8.36 13.12 4.60
N THR A 31 -7.26 13.38 3.90
CA THR A 31 -5.98 12.72 4.15
C THR A 31 -5.21 13.48 5.23
N GLN A 32 -4.82 12.78 6.29
CA GLN A 32 -3.89 13.27 7.30
C GLN A 32 -2.52 12.64 7.04
N MET A 33 -1.61 13.44 6.47
CA MET A 33 -0.23 12.99 6.25
C MET A 33 0.51 12.91 7.58
N CYS A 34 1.25 11.80 7.77
CA CYS A 34 2.19 11.59 8.86
C CYS A 34 3.54 11.18 8.26
N ARG A 35 4.57 11.99 8.50
CA ARG A 35 5.94 11.86 8.00
C ARG A 35 6.92 11.65 9.16
N PRO A 36 6.99 10.44 9.74
CA PRO A 36 7.85 10.22 10.91
C PRO A 36 9.33 10.45 10.60
N TRP A 37 9.75 10.25 9.35
CA TRP A 37 11.09 10.60 8.88
C TRP A 37 11.41 12.11 8.98
N ALA A 38 10.38 12.96 8.90
CA ALA A 38 10.49 14.42 9.04
C ALA A 38 10.20 14.89 10.49
N GLY A 39 9.93 13.97 11.41
CA GLY A 39 9.70 14.26 12.82
C GLY A 39 8.24 14.30 13.26
N ASP A 40 7.29 13.95 12.39
CA ASP A 40 5.89 13.82 12.79
C ASP A 40 5.73 12.66 13.78
N ALA A 41 4.90 12.88 14.79
CA ALA A 41 4.56 11.83 15.75
C ALA A 41 3.45 10.94 15.19
N LEU A 42 3.71 9.63 15.09
CA LEU A 42 2.67 8.65 14.80
C LEU A 42 1.61 8.63 15.92
N PRO A 43 0.31 8.53 15.59
CA PRO A 43 -0.71 8.33 16.60
C PRO A 43 -0.52 6.96 17.29
N ARG A 44 -0.96 6.86 18.54
CA ARG A 44 -0.89 5.59 19.29
C ARG A 44 -1.93 4.57 18.87
N ASN A 45 -3.03 5.05 18.30
CA ASN A 45 -4.14 4.24 17.81
C ASN A 45 -4.81 4.93 16.61
N LEU A 46 -5.79 4.23 16.01
CA LEU A 46 -6.55 4.67 14.85
C LEU A 46 -7.96 5.19 15.19
N ASP A 47 -8.22 5.59 16.44
CA ASP A 47 -9.58 5.94 16.91
C ASP A 47 -10.16 7.18 16.23
N ASP A 48 -9.30 8.07 15.75
CA ASP A 48 -9.69 9.31 15.05
C ASP A 48 -9.65 9.16 13.51
N HIS A 49 -9.48 7.93 13.00
CA HIS A 49 -9.34 7.67 11.56
C HIS A 49 -10.29 6.57 11.11
N ASP A 50 -10.83 6.74 9.90
CA ASP A 50 -11.74 5.81 9.24
C ASP A 50 -10.99 4.83 8.33
N ALA A 51 -9.74 5.14 7.97
CA ALA A 51 -8.87 4.29 7.15
C ALA A 51 -7.38 4.57 7.39
N LEU A 52 -6.54 3.60 6.96
CA LEU A 52 -5.08 3.67 7.02
C LEU A 52 -4.49 3.42 5.63
N LEU A 53 -3.61 4.33 5.16
CA LEU A 53 -2.77 4.16 3.97
C LEU A 53 -1.31 4.15 4.42
N VAL A 54 -0.60 3.04 4.20
CA VAL A 54 0.84 2.92 4.49
C VAL A 54 1.58 2.81 3.18
N LEU A 55 2.45 3.77 2.91
CA LEU A 55 3.16 3.90 1.63
C LEU A 55 4.45 3.09 1.58
N GLY A 56 5.13 3.16 0.45
CA GLY A 56 6.43 2.57 0.20
C GLY A 56 7.59 3.29 0.90
N GLY A 57 8.79 2.74 0.74
CA GLY A 57 10.03 3.32 1.24
C GLY A 57 11.23 2.43 0.92
N SER A 58 12.44 3.00 0.99
CA SER A 58 13.69 2.33 0.63
C SER A 58 14.29 1.46 1.75
N MET A 59 13.69 1.46 2.95
CA MET A 59 14.09 0.61 4.05
C MET A 59 13.40 -0.75 3.98
N GLY A 60 14.03 -1.80 4.54
CA GLY A 60 13.37 -3.09 4.75
C GLY A 60 12.41 -3.06 5.94
N PRO A 61 11.47 -4.03 6.05
CA PRO A 61 10.45 -4.05 7.10
C PRO A 61 11.00 -4.33 8.51
N HIS A 62 12.30 -4.65 8.62
CA HIS A 62 13.02 -4.90 9.87
C HIS A 62 14.12 -3.86 10.16
N ASP A 63 14.26 -2.80 9.36
CA ASP A 63 15.30 -1.77 9.50
C ASP A 63 15.00 -0.77 10.63
N ASP A 64 14.65 -1.27 11.82
CA ASP A 64 14.24 -0.46 12.97
C ASP A 64 15.34 0.49 13.45
N GLU A 65 16.61 0.17 13.23
CA GLU A 65 17.75 1.04 13.56
C GLU A 65 17.80 2.26 12.61
N ARG A 66 17.54 2.07 11.33
CA ARG A 66 17.51 3.12 10.30
C ARG A 66 16.21 3.93 10.36
N ALA A 67 15.11 3.26 10.68
CA ALA A 67 13.76 3.81 10.69
C ALA A 67 13.02 3.46 12.00
N PRO A 68 13.34 4.15 13.11
CA PRO A 68 12.87 3.78 14.45
C PRO A 68 11.35 3.92 14.65
N TRP A 69 10.64 4.42 13.67
CA TRP A 69 9.17 4.48 13.64
C TRP A 69 8.49 3.19 13.13
N LEU A 70 9.22 2.29 12.45
CA LEU A 70 8.65 1.07 11.87
C LEU A 70 7.92 0.18 12.89
N PRO A 71 8.42 -0.02 14.14
CA PRO A 71 7.67 -0.76 15.15
C PRO A 71 6.29 -0.17 15.46
N ALA A 72 6.17 1.16 15.48
CA ALA A 72 4.88 1.82 15.70
C ALA A 72 3.94 1.68 14.51
N VAL A 73 4.47 1.71 13.27
CA VAL A 73 3.66 1.46 12.07
C VAL A 73 3.16 0.01 12.04
N ARG A 74 4.01 -0.98 12.38
CA ARG A 74 3.58 -2.39 12.50
C ARG A 74 2.48 -2.55 13.58
N GLU A 75 2.54 -1.77 14.66
CA GLU A 75 1.48 -1.79 15.68
C GLU A 75 0.16 -1.19 15.15
N LEU A 76 0.20 -0.08 14.41
CA LEU A 76 -1.00 0.47 13.75
C LEU A 76 -1.61 -0.51 12.75
N LEU A 77 -0.79 -1.22 11.99
CA LEU A 77 -1.26 -2.26 11.06
C LEU A 77 -1.93 -3.44 11.80
N ARG A 78 -1.40 -3.89 12.95
CA ARG A 78 -2.06 -4.90 13.78
C ARG A 78 -3.44 -4.42 14.29
N GLN A 79 -3.51 -3.17 14.73
CA GLN A 79 -4.78 -2.56 15.16
C GLN A 79 -5.79 -2.48 14.00
N ALA A 80 -5.33 -2.11 12.81
CA ALA A 80 -6.16 -2.06 11.62
C ALA A 80 -6.73 -3.45 11.27
N VAL A 81 -5.89 -4.49 11.29
CA VAL A 81 -6.33 -5.88 11.07
C VAL A 81 -7.31 -6.34 12.15
N ALA A 82 -7.03 -6.07 13.43
CA ALA A 82 -7.90 -6.49 14.53
C ALA A 82 -9.30 -5.83 14.48
N ARG A 83 -9.41 -4.67 13.85
CA ARG A 83 -10.65 -3.89 13.70
C ARG A 83 -11.28 -4.05 12.31
N ASP A 84 -10.64 -4.79 11.41
CA ASP A 84 -10.97 -4.83 9.97
C ASP A 84 -11.14 -3.41 9.37
N LEU A 85 -10.32 -2.47 9.84
CA LEU A 85 -10.34 -1.07 9.39
C LEU A 85 -9.86 -0.99 7.94
N PRO A 86 -10.57 -0.29 7.03
CA PRO A 86 -10.12 -0.11 5.66
C PRO A 86 -8.67 0.33 5.58
N THR A 87 -7.82 -0.55 5.02
CA THR A 87 -6.37 -0.34 4.96
C THR A 87 -5.83 -0.68 3.59
N LEU A 88 -4.99 0.19 3.05
CA LEU A 88 -4.17 -0.08 1.86
C LEU A 88 -2.70 0.08 2.25
N ALA A 89 -1.94 -0.99 2.11
CA ALA A 89 -0.52 -1.05 2.42
C ALA A 89 0.27 -1.32 1.14
N ILE A 90 1.15 -0.38 0.72
CA ILE A 90 1.82 -0.37 -0.57
C ILE A 90 3.31 -0.66 -0.40
N CYS A 91 3.87 -1.61 -1.15
CA CYS A 91 5.28 -1.98 -1.19
C CYS A 91 5.82 -2.25 0.23
N LEU A 92 6.71 -1.42 0.78
CA LEU A 92 7.13 -1.52 2.18
C LEU A 92 5.93 -1.61 3.15
N GLY A 93 4.84 -0.90 2.87
CA GLY A 93 3.61 -1.00 3.67
C GLY A 93 3.05 -2.43 3.70
N MET A 94 3.02 -3.13 2.56
CA MET A 94 2.63 -4.55 2.48
C MET A 94 3.61 -5.44 3.24
N GLU A 95 4.89 -5.19 3.12
CA GLU A 95 5.95 -5.94 3.81
C GLU A 95 5.81 -5.77 5.34
N LEU A 96 5.56 -4.53 5.81
CA LEU A 96 5.27 -4.23 7.21
C LEU A 96 3.99 -4.93 7.70
N LEU A 97 2.93 -4.97 6.88
CA LEU A 97 1.69 -5.69 7.18
C LEU A 97 1.96 -7.19 7.30
N THR A 98 2.74 -7.77 6.37
CA THR A 98 3.14 -9.18 6.39
C THR A 98 3.83 -9.53 7.70
N VAL A 99 4.87 -8.78 8.06
CA VAL A 99 5.64 -9.00 9.31
C VAL A 99 4.78 -8.74 10.55
N ALA A 100 3.96 -7.68 10.56
CA ALA A 100 3.10 -7.33 11.69
C ALA A 100 2.11 -8.45 12.04
N CYS A 101 1.68 -9.23 11.04
CA CYS A 101 0.68 -10.29 11.18
C CYS A 101 1.29 -11.71 11.17
N GLY A 102 2.61 -11.84 11.32
CA GLY A 102 3.29 -13.13 11.51
C GLY A 102 3.68 -13.86 10.22
N GLY A 103 3.60 -13.19 9.06
CA GLY A 103 4.19 -13.67 7.82
C GLY A 103 5.69 -13.35 7.74
N GLU A 104 6.32 -13.76 6.63
CA GLU A 104 7.75 -13.59 6.39
C GLU A 104 8.02 -12.80 5.11
N VAL A 105 8.90 -11.82 5.19
CA VAL A 105 9.46 -11.07 4.07
C VAL A 105 10.88 -11.56 3.82
N ARG A 106 11.24 -11.70 2.56
CA ARG A 106 12.56 -12.17 2.13
C ARG A 106 13.07 -11.37 0.94
N ARG A 107 14.37 -11.47 0.68
CA ARG A 107 14.94 -10.96 -0.56
C ARG A 107 14.35 -11.71 -1.75
N ALA A 108 13.85 -10.98 -2.75
CA ALA A 108 13.35 -11.55 -3.99
C ALA A 108 14.49 -12.26 -4.75
N ALA A 109 14.21 -13.44 -5.30
CA ALA A 109 15.17 -14.15 -6.13
C ALA A 109 15.50 -13.38 -7.41
N LEU A 110 14.49 -12.71 -7.97
CA LEU A 110 14.56 -11.83 -9.12
C LEU A 110 13.77 -10.56 -8.80
N PRO A 111 14.44 -9.44 -8.51
CA PRO A 111 13.76 -8.15 -8.28
C PRO A 111 12.89 -7.74 -9.47
N GLU A 112 11.82 -7.03 -9.19
CA GLU A 112 10.96 -6.45 -10.22
C GLU A 112 11.06 -4.93 -10.19
N VAL A 113 11.42 -4.35 -11.34
CA VAL A 113 11.57 -2.91 -11.52
C VAL A 113 11.02 -2.51 -12.88
N GLY A 114 10.28 -1.40 -12.92
CA GLY A 114 9.65 -0.88 -14.13
C GLY A 114 8.21 -1.37 -14.29
N LEU A 115 7.72 -1.41 -15.52
CA LEU A 115 6.34 -1.79 -15.82
C LEU A 115 6.24 -3.31 -15.99
N CYS A 116 5.54 -3.98 -15.06
CA CYS A 116 5.37 -5.43 -15.06
C CYS A 116 3.89 -5.85 -15.21
N GLU A 117 3.68 -7.01 -15.81
CA GLU A 117 2.36 -7.63 -15.91
C GLU A 117 1.96 -8.27 -14.58
N LEU A 118 0.70 -8.10 -14.22
CA LEU A 118 0.07 -8.70 -13.06
C LEU A 118 -0.97 -9.73 -13.50
N MET A 119 -1.09 -10.81 -12.76
CA MET A 119 -2.01 -11.90 -13.01
C MET A 119 -2.98 -12.03 -11.82
N PRO A 120 -4.25 -11.60 -11.96
CA PRO A 120 -5.25 -11.82 -10.93
C PRO A 120 -5.48 -13.31 -10.70
N LEU A 121 -5.60 -13.70 -9.44
CA LEU A 121 -6.03 -15.04 -9.03
C LEU A 121 -7.56 -15.12 -9.02
N GLN A 122 -8.10 -16.32 -8.86
CA GLN A 122 -9.55 -16.53 -8.84
C GLN A 122 -10.23 -15.72 -7.73
N GLU A 123 -9.57 -15.61 -6.59
CA GLU A 123 -10.05 -14.87 -5.41
C GLU A 123 -10.19 -13.37 -5.64
N ALA A 124 -9.43 -12.81 -6.59
CA ALA A 124 -9.52 -11.40 -6.97
C ALA A 124 -10.81 -11.05 -7.69
N VAL A 125 -11.47 -12.02 -8.36
CA VAL A 125 -12.69 -11.78 -9.15
C VAL A 125 -13.86 -11.32 -8.28
N GLU A 126 -13.97 -11.88 -7.07
CA GLU A 126 -15.02 -11.56 -6.10
C GLU A 126 -14.53 -10.60 -5.01
N ASP A 127 -13.28 -10.17 -5.06
CA ASP A 127 -12.72 -9.25 -4.08
C ASP A 127 -13.32 -7.85 -4.20
N ARG A 128 -13.64 -7.23 -3.08
CA ARG A 128 -14.28 -5.90 -3.03
C ARG A 128 -13.45 -4.80 -3.70
N LEU A 129 -12.11 -4.91 -3.67
CA LEU A 129 -11.21 -3.91 -4.23
C LEU A 129 -10.79 -4.27 -5.66
N PHE A 130 -10.46 -5.53 -5.92
CA PHE A 130 -9.93 -5.98 -7.20
C PHE A 130 -10.98 -6.43 -8.21
N GLY A 131 -12.19 -6.82 -7.76
CA GLY A 131 -13.22 -7.40 -8.62
C GLY A 131 -13.58 -6.53 -9.82
N SER A 132 -13.72 -5.22 -9.64
CA SER A 132 -13.99 -4.29 -10.74
C SER A 132 -12.88 -4.27 -11.80
N LEU A 133 -11.61 -4.36 -11.38
CA LEU A 133 -10.45 -4.35 -12.28
C LEU A 133 -10.40 -5.61 -13.15
N THR A 134 -10.73 -6.77 -12.59
CA THR A 134 -10.74 -8.04 -13.33
C THR A 134 -11.79 -8.05 -14.44
N HIS A 135 -12.87 -7.26 -14.30
CA HIS A 135 -13.95 -7.14 -15.29
C HIS A 135 -13.69 -6.08 -16.37
N MET A 136 -12.72 -5.17 -16.16
CA MET A 136 -12.42 -4.13 -17.16
C MET A 136 -11.86 -4.68 -18.47
N GLY A 137 -11.38 -5.92 -18.46
CA GLY A 137 -10.72 -6.56 -19.60
C GLY A 137 -9.37 -5.92 -19.91
N GLY A 138 -8.44 -6.69 -20.47
CA GLY A 138 -7.10 -6.19 -20.77
C GLY A 138 -6.04 -6.77 -19.82
N ARG A 139 -4.81 -6.30 -20.02
CA ARG A 139 -3.68 -6.68 -19.18
C ARG A 139 -3.63 -5.78 -17.96
N LEU A 140 -3.52 -6.35 -16.76
CA LEU A 140 -3.18 -5.57 -15.59
C LEU A 140 -1.67 -5.35 -15.58
N ARG A 141 -1.24 -4.10 -15.57
CA ARG A 141 0.17 -3.72 -15.45
C ARG A 141 0.33 -2.70 -14.34
N ALA A 142 1.43 -2.79 -13.61
CA ALA A 142 1.77 -1.84 -12.57
C ALA A 142 3.26 -1.50 -12.59
N VAL A 143 3.60 -0.38 -12.00
CA VAL A 143 4.99 -0.03 -11.69
C VAL A 143 5.45 -0.90 -10.53
N GLN A 144 6.58 -1.55 -10.71
CA GLN A 144 7.30 -2.32 -9.70
C GLN A 144 8.61 -1.61 -9.36
N TRP A 145 8.97 -1.63 -8.07
CA TRP A 145 10.25 -1.10 -7.61
C TRP A 145 10.64 -1.76 -6.29
N HIS A 146 10.88 -3.10 -6.33
CA HIS A 146 11.14 -3.83 -5.10
C HIS A 146 12.20 -4.92 -5.26
N TRP A 147 12.99 -5.11 -4.21
CA TRP A 147 14.02 -6.14 -4.04
C TRP A 147 13.65 -7.16 -2.96
N GLU A 148 12.59 -6.90 -2.23
CA GLU A 148 12.03 -7.79 -1.21
C GLU A 148 10.62 -8.22 -1.61
N GLU A 149 10.14 -9.31 -1.05
CA GLU A 149 8.81 -9.87 -1.33
C GLU A 149 8.25 -10.58 -0.10
N SER A 150 6.93 -10.63 0.04
CA SER A 150 6.26 -11.47 1.02
C SER A 150 6.40 -12.94 0.62
N GLY A 151 7.30 -13.68 1.31
CA GLY A 151 7.56 -15.09 1.04
C GLY A 151 6.53 -16.03 1.64
N THR A 152 6.13 -15.76 2.90
CA THR A 152 5.06 -16.46 3.60
C THR A 152 4.00 -15.45 4.02
N LEU A 153 2.77 -15.64 3.57
CA LEU A 153 1.67 -14.76 3.95
C LEU A 153 1.22 -15.03 5.40
N PRO A 154 0.65 -14.02 6.08
CA PRO A 154 0.01 -14.19 7.38
C PRO A 154 -1.13 -15.23 7.34
N ASP A 155 -1.40 -15.85 8.49
CA ASP A 155 -2.52 -16.77 8.63
C ASP A 155 -3.86 -16.08 8.28
N GLY A 156 -4.66 -16.74 7.45
CA GLY A 156 -5.95 -16.24 6.98
C GLY A 156 -5.86 -15.16 5.88
N ALA A 157 -4.66 -14.83 5.41
CA ALA A 157 -4.51 -13.97 4.24
C ALA A 157 -4.97 -14.68 2.96
N VAL A 158 -5.69 -13.96 2.12
CA VAL A 158 -6.20 -14.43 0.83
C VAL A 158 -5.35 -13.82 -0.28
N PRO A 159 -4.52 -14.58 -1.02
CA PRO A 159 -3.74 -14.07 -2.14
C PRO A 159 -4.68 -13.64 -3.26
N LEU A 160 -4.41 -12.50 -3.89
CA LEU A 160 -5.29 -11.92 -4.92
C LEU A 160 -4.62 -11.75 -6.27
N VAL A 161 -3.34 -11.39 -6.26
CA VAL A 161 -2.59 -11.07 -7.49
C VAL A 161 -1.20 -11.67 -7.41
N THR A 162 -0.68 -12.16 -8.52
CA THR A 162 0.68 -12.66 -8.70
C THR A 162 1.33 -12.01 -9.93
N SER A 163 2.63 -12.21 -10.09
CA SER A 163 3.38 -11.93 -11.32
C SER A 163 4.22 -13.15 -11.72
N GLU A 164 4.96 -13.04 -12.81
CA GLU A 164 5.89 -14.12 -13.22
C GLU A 164 6.99 -14.37 -12.18
N ARG A 165 7.40 -13.32 -11.45
CA ARG A 165 8.56 -13.37 -10.54
C ARG A 165 8.20 -13.30 -9.07
N CYS A 166 7.03 -12.76 -8.73
CA CYS A 166 6.57 -12.61 -7.35
C CYS A 166 5.22 -13.31 -7.15
N ALA A 167 5.20 -14.30 -6.28
CA ALA A 167 4.00 -15.10 -6.01
C ALA A 167 2.89 -14.30 -5.31
N HIS A 168 3.25 -13.29 -4.54
CA HIS A 168 2.32 -12.51 -3.73
C HIS A 168 2.43 -11.02 -4.05
N GLN A 169 1.89 -10.62 -5.21
CA GLN A 169 1.78 -9.21 -5.60
C GLN A 169 0.68 -8.47 -4.85
N SER A 170 -0.33 -9.18 -4.37
CA SER A 170 -1.34 -8.64 -3.47
C SER A 170 -2.02 -9.74 -2.67
N TYR A 171 -2.42 -9.39 -1.45
CA TYR A 171 -3.28 -10.22 -0.61
C TYR A 171 -4.22 -9.34 0.23
N ARG A 172 -5.27 -9.97 0.80
CA ARG A 172 -6.19 -9.36 1.74
C ARG A 172 -6.24 -10.16 3.05
N ILE A 173 -6.32 -9.44 4.17
CA ILE A 173 -6.62 -9.99 5.50
C ILE A 173 -8.00 -9.47 5.90
N GLY A 174 -8.85 -10.29 6.50
CA GLY A 174 -10.21 -9.91 6.84
C GLY A 174 -11.02 -9.54 5.59
N THR A 175 -11.81 -8.48 5.67
CA THR A 175 -12.64 -7.98 4.55
C THR A 175 -12.18 -6.65 3.99
N SER A 176 -11.29 -5.92 4.71
CA SER A 176 -10.98 -4.51 4.40
C SER A 176 -9.50 -4.13 4.49
N VAL A 177 -8.58 -5.09 4.67
CA VAL A 177 -7.13 -4.82 4.78
C VAL A 177 -6.38 -5.43 3.61
N TRP A 178 -5.87 -4.60 2.69
CA TRP A 178 -5.13 -5.03 1.50
C TRP A 178 -3.65 -4.64 1.57
N GLY A 179 -2.79 -5.57 1.16
CA GLY A 179 -1.40 -5.33 0.81
C GLY A 179 -1.19 -5.46 -0.69
N VAL A 180 -0.43 -4.54 -1.28
CA VAL A 180 0.01 -4.57 -2.68
C VAL A 180 1.50 -4.32 -2.74
N GLN A 181 2.26 -5.17 -3.46
CA GLN A 181 3.72 -5.04 -3.63
C GLN A 181 4.07 -4.01 -4.69
N PHE A 182 3.25 -3.90 -5.71
CA PHE A 182 3.38 -2.91 -6.78
C PHE A 182 2.92 -1.52 -6.32
N HIS A 183 3.20 -0.53 -7.17
CA HIS A 183 2.92 0.88 -6.92
C HIS A 183 1.74 1.39 -7.77
N PRO A 184 0.49 1.35 -7.27
CA PRO A 184 -0.66 1.90 -7.97
C PRO A 184 -0.68 3.45 -7.92
N GLU A 185 0.09 4.04 -7.02
CA GLU A 185 0.11 5.49 -6.77
C GLU A 185 1.02 6.24 -7.73
N VAL A 186 2.07 5.62 -8.29
CA VAL A 186 3.12 6.33 -9.02
C VAL A 186 2.96 6.30 -10.54
N LEU A 187 3.52 7.33 -11.18
CA LEU A 187 3.63 7.52 -12.62
C LEU A 187 5.09 7.82 -13.01
N ALA A 188 5.31 8.17 -14.28
CA ALA A 188 6.65 8.36 -14.81
C ALA A 188 7.47 9.46 -14.09
N ASP A 189 6.83 10.53 -13.66
CA ASP A 189 7.54 11.63 -12.98
C ASP A 189 7.95 11.23 -11.56
N ASP A 190 7.13 10.43 -10.86
CA ASP A 190 7.44 9.94 -9.51
C ASP A 190 8.68 9.04 -9.55
N ILE A 191 8.73 8.06 -10.45
CA ILE A 191 9.85 7.11 -10.56
C ILE A 191 11.12 7.71 -11.15
N ARG A 192 11.07 8.91 -11.74
CA ARG A 192 12.25 9.60 -12.26
C ARG A 192 13.27 9.87 -11.15
N THR A 193 12.80 10.29 -9.99
CA THR A 193 13.65 10.51 -8.82
C THR A 193 14.26 9.20 -8.33
N TRP A 194 13.46 8.12 -8.25
CA TRP A 194 13.92 6.80 -7.85
C TRP A 194 15.00 6.27 -8.80
N GLY A 195 14.80 6.45 -10.11
CA GLY A 195 15.78 6.05 -11.12
C GLY A 195 17.14 6.76 -10.98
N THR A 196 17.17 7.99 -10.48
CA THR A 196 18.44 8.70 -10.22
C THR A 196 19.13 8.22 -8.95
N SER A 197 18.39 7.77 -7.96
CA SER A 197 18.94 7.24 -6.70
C SER A 197 19.47 5.81 -6.88
N ASP A 198 18.81 5.01 -7.71
CA ASP A 198 19.06 3.57 -7.87
C ASP A 198 19.81 3.19 -9.15
N VAL A 199 20.60 4.09 -9.73
CA VAL A 199 21.35 3.85 -10.98
C VAL A 199 22.18 2.56 -10.92
N GLY A 200 22.93 2.33 -9.82
CA GLY A 200 23.75 1.15 -9.66
C GLY A 200 22.92 -0.15 -9.61
N PRO A 201 21.92 -0.25 -8.73
CA PRO A 201 20.99 -1.39 -8.70
C PRO A 201 20.29 -1.65 -10.04
N LEU A 202 19.85 -0.62 -10.76
CA LEU A 202 19.22 -0.76 -12.08
C LEU A 202 20.18 -1.32 -13.12
N HIS A 203 21.40 -0.79 -13.20
CA HIS A 203 22.43 -1.31 -14.11
C HIS A 203 22.78 -2.77 -13.80
N ALA A 204 22.78 -3.17 -12.52
CA ALA A 204 23.00 -4.58 -12.14
C ALA A 204 21.89 -5.53 -12.65
N LEU A 205 20.69 -4.99 -12.89
CA LEU A 205 19.57 -5.70 -13.53
C LEU A 205 19.58 -5.57 -15.06
N GLY A 206 20.55 -4.87 -15.65
CA GLY A 206 20.61 -4.58 -17.08
C GLY A 206 19.60 -3.55 -17.55
N LEU A 207 19.10 -2.71 -16.61
CA LEU A 207 18.10 -1.67 -16.87
C LEU A 207 18.76 -0.29 -16.94
N GLU A 208 18.34 0.51 -17.91
CA GLU A 208 18.70 1.93 -18.00
C GLU A 208 17.59 2.80 -17.38
N PRO A 209 17.88 3.65 -16.38
CA PRO A 209 16.87 4.47 -15.69
C PRO A 209 15.94 5.24 -16.64
N ALA A 210 16.52 5.90 -17.65
CA ALA A 210 15.74 6.64 -18.63
C ALA A 210 14.81 5.74 -19.47
N GLY A 211 15.23 4.51 -19.73
CA GLY A 211 14.43 3.50 -20.42
C GLY A 211 13.20 3.08 -19.62
N VAL A 212 13.39 2.83 -18.33
CA VAL A 212 12.30 2.48 -17.39
C VAL A 212 11.28 3.61 -17.31
N VAL A 213 11.74 4.85 -17.10
CA VAL A 213 10.87 6.04 -17.06
C VAL A 213 10.09 6.22 -18.37
N ALA A 214 10.76 6.06 -19.51
CA ALA A 214 10.12 6.20 -20.83
C ALA A 214 9.07 5.11 -21.10
N GLU A 215 9.24 3.89 -20.57
CA GLU A 215 8.28 2.81 -20.68
C GLU A 215 7.02 3.13 -19.87
N VAL A 216 7.16 3.56 -18.62
CA VAL A 216 6.03 3.96 -17.76
C VAL A 216 5.30 5.16 -18.36
N ALA A 217 6.03 6.18 -18.89
CA ALA A 217 5.42 7.33 -19.54
C ALA A 217 4.55 6.95 -20.76
N ARG A 218 4.96 5.95 -21.55
CA ARG A 218 4.12 5.45 -22.66
C ARG A 218 2.84 4.77 -22.21
N ALA A 219 2.82 4.21 -21.00
CA ALA A 219 1.65 3.54 -20.41
C ALA A 219 0.83 4.47 -19.51
N GLU A 220 1.20 5.73 -19.32
CA GLU A 220 0.63 6.62 -18.30
C GLU A 220 -0.90 6.73 -18.39
N THR A 221 -1.47 6.86 -19.58
CA THR A 221 -2.93 6.96 -19.75
C THR A 221 -3.64 5.69 -19.26
N GLU A 222 -3.07 4.52 -19.52
CA GLU A 222 -3.59 3.24 -19.04
C GLU A 222 -3.47 3.13 -17.51
N LEU A 223 -2.29 3.46 -16.97
CA LEU A 223 -2.03 3.40 -15.53
C LEU A 223 -2.93 4.35 -14.75
N ARG A 224 -3.15 5.58 -15.25
CA ARG A 224 -4.08 6.54 -14.63
C ARG A 224 -5.52 6.02 -14.62
N ALA A 225 -5.97 5.41 -15.70
CA ALA A 225 -7.33 4.88 -15.78
C ALA A 225 -7.50 3.67 -14.84
N LEU A 226 -6.57 2.72 -14.88
CA LEU A 226 -6.63 1.49 -14.12
C LEU A 226 -6.52 1.74 -12.61
N TRP A 227 -5.44 2.42 -12.20
CA TRP A 227 -5.16 2.64 -10.78
C TRP A 227 -5.96 3.79 -10.19
N GLY A 228 -6.47 4.70 -11.04
CA GLY A 228 -7.50 5.67 -10.64
C GLY A 228 -8.79 4.97 -10.23
N ALA A 229 -9.29 4.02 -11.04
CA ALA A 229 -10.47 3.23 -10.70
C ALA A 229 -10.27 2.38 -9.43
N PHE A 230 -9.06 1.83 -9.22
CA PHE A 230 -8.69 1.14 -7.99
C PHE A 230 -8.79 2.05 -6.76
N ALA A 231 -8.22 3.25 -6.83
CA ALA A 231 -8.25 4.22 -5.75
C ALA A 231 -9.69 4.71 -5.45
N GLU A 232 -10.49 4.93 -6.48
CA GLU A 232 -11.92 5.27 -6.35
C GLU A 232 -12.71 4.14 -5.67
N GLN A 233 -12.44 2.88 -6.03
CA GLN A 233 -13.06 1.72 -5.39
C GLN A 233 -12.66 1.62 -3.91
N TRP A 234 -11.37 1.85 -3.59
CA TRP A 234 -10.93 1.87 -2.19
C TRP A 234 -11.58 3.01 -1.40
N ALA A 235 -11.69 4.21 -1.99
CA ALA A 235 -12.40 5.34 -1.38
C ALA A 235 -13.89 5.00 -1.11
N ALA A 236 -14.55 4.31 -2.03
CA ALA A 236 -15.92 3.85 -1.83
C ALA A 236 -16.03 2.87 -0.65
N ILE A 237 -15.06 1.95 -0.50
CA ILE A 237 -15.00 1.04 0.65
C ILE A 237 -14.82 1.82 1.96
N VAL A 238 -13.94 2.82 1.99
CA VAL A 238 -13.71 3.67 3.19
C VAL A 238 -15.00 4.41 3.60
N THR A 239 -15.80 4.84 2.64
CA THR A 239 -17.02 5.59 2.89
C THR A 239 -18.28 4.72 3.09
N ASP A 240 -18.17 3.40 2.88
CA ASP A 240 -19.29 2.47 3.06
C ASP A 240 -19.67 2.36 4.54
N PRO A 241 -20.93 2.65 4.93
CA PRO A 241 -21.39 2.52 6.30
C PRO A 241 -21.24 1.10 6.89
N ALA A 242 -21.19 0.07 6.05
CA ALA A 242 -20.98 -1.33 6.47
C ALA A 242 -19.55 -1.59 6.98
N THR A 243 -18.60 -0.72 6.64
CA THR A 243 -17.20 -0.77 7.11
C THR A 243 -16.94 0.13 8.31
N ALA A 244 -17.89 0.97 8.70
CA ALA A 244 -17.76 1.83 9.88
C ALA A 244 -17.57 0.98 11.14
N VAL A 245 -16.39 1.05 11.75
CA VAL A 245 -16.11 0.39 13.02
C VAL A 245 -16.95 1.04 14.11
N PRO A 246 -17.75 0.28 14.92
CA PRO A 246 -18.47 0.88 16.04
C PRO A 246 -17.49 1.57 16.97
N ALA A 247 -17.78 2.83 17.34
CA ALA A 247 -16.97 3.54 18.33
C ALA A 247 -16.87 2.68 19.60
N VAL A 248 -15.65 2.35 20.02
CA VAL A 248 -15.42 1.64 21.28
C VAL A 248 -15.95 2.53 22.41
N PRO A 249 -16.93 2.08 23.20
CA PRO A 249 -17.43 2.90 24.29
C PRO A 249 -16.29 3.18 25.27
N ALA A 250 -16.09 4.47 25.58
CA ALA A 250 -15.07 4.91 26.53
C ALA A 250 -15.21 4.09 27.84
N VAL A 251 -14.14 3.38 28.19
CA VAL A 251 -14.09 2.67 29.49
C VAL A 251 -14.15 3.76 30.59
N PRO A 252 -15.15 3.71 31.48
CA PRO A 252 -15.26 4.70 32.56
C PRO A 252 -14.03 4.60 33.45
N THR A 253 -13.29 5.70 33.57
CA THR A 253 -12.12 5.80 34.46
C THR A 253 -12.59 5.49 35.88
N PRO A 254 -11.96 4.52 36.61
CA PRO A 254 -12.34 4.27 38.00
C PRO A 254 -12.10 5.53 38.82
N GLY A 255 -13.18 6.04 39.42
CA GLY A 255 -13.12 7.20 40.28
C GLY A 255 -12.10 7.01 41.41
N ARG A 256 -11.16 7.95 41.53
CA ARG A 256 -10.28 8.05 42.71
C ARG A 256 -11.19 8.28 43.93
N ARG A 257 -11.19 7.34 44.85
CA ARG A 257 -11.63 7.57 46.26
C ARG A 257 -10.47 8.07 47.08
#